data_6645748ffbc1194c9ba927a8f427303d
#
_entry.id   6645748ffbc1194c9ba927a8f427303d
#
_cell.length_a   1.000
_cell.length_b   1.000
_cell.length_c   1.000
_cell.angle_alpha   90.00
_cell.angle_beta   90.00
_cell.angle_gamma   90.00
#
_symmetry.space_group_name_H-M   'P 1'
#
loop_
_entity.id
_entity.type
_entity.pdbx_description
1 polymer ?
#
loop_
_entity_poly.entity_id
_entity_poly.type
_entity_poly.pdbx_seq_one_letter_code
_entity_poly.pdbx_strand_id
1 'polypeptide(L)' 'MSVVAGRVVMDKKYFSNLFQIGALRRVDLLEAPFKPGKWEMMLVTTQGKELQVETARGETKIFSSLEAARQFAEDIG' A
#
# COMPACT_ATOMS: atom_id res chain seq x y z
N MET A 1 2.22 3.79 -13.86
CA MET A 1 1.94 4.50 -12.60
C MET A 1 0.80 5.48 -12.77
N SER A 2 -0.01 5.62 -11.73
CA SER A 2 -1.09 6.61 -11.73
C SER A 2 -0.57 7.94 -11.18
N VAL A 3 -1.11 9.04 -11.68
CA VAL A 3 -0.73 10.39 -11.24
C VAL A 3 -2.00 11.15 -10.90
N VAL A 4 -2.03 11.75 -9.70
CA VAL A 4 -3.14 12.57 -9.23
C VAL A 4 -2.57 13.88 -8.69
N ALA A 5 -3.11 15.01 -9.12
CA ALA A 5 -2.67 16.34 -8.69
C ALA A 5 -1.15 16.54 -8.86
N GLY A 6 -0.58 15.99 -9.93
CA GLY A 6 0.83 16.15 -10.25
C GLY A 6 1.79 15.29 -9.45
N ARG A 7 1.29 14.35 -8.63
CA ARG A 7 2.14 13.44 -7.87
C ARG A 7 1.88 11.99 -8.25
N VAL A 8 2.85 11.12 -7.99
CA VAL A 8 2.71 9.68 -8.21
C VAL A 8 1.83 9.10 -7.09
N VAL A 9 0.83 8.32 -7.49
CA VAL A 9 -0.08 7.66 -6.56
C VAL A 9 0.52 6.32 -6.15
N MET A 10 0.57 6.05 -4.84
CA MET A 10 1.10 4.82 -4.27
C MET A 10 0.03 3.73 -4.26
N ASP A 11 -0.48 3.38 -5.45
CA ASP A 11 -1.52 2.37 -5.60
C ASP A 11 -0.92 0.98 -5.84
N LYS A 12 -1.80 0.00 -6.06
CA LYS A 12 -1.40 -1.39 -6.27
C LYS A 12 -0.39 -1.54 -7.41
N LYS A 13 -0.62 -0.84 -8.52
CA LYS A 13 0.25 -0.92 -9.69
C LYS A 13 1.64 -0.41 -9.37
N TYR A 14 1.73 0.68 -8.63
CA TYR A 14 3.00 1.24 -8.19
C TYR A 14 3.79 0.21 -7.38
N PHE A 15 3.14 -0.42 -6.41
CA PHE A 15 3.82 -1.40 -5.55
C PHE A 15 4.15 -2.69 -6.28
N SER A 16 3.32 -3.12 -7.23
CA SER A 16 3.65 -4.28 -8.07
C SER A 16 4.94 -4.03 -8.85
N ASN A 17 5.11 -2.83 -9.38
CA ASN A 17 6.33 -2.47 -10.09
C ASN A 17 7.54 -2.49 -9.16
N LEU A 18 7.39 -1.94 -7.94
CA LEU A 18 8.47 -1.97 -6.96
C LEU A 18 8.84 -3.40 -6.56
N PHE A 19 7.84 -4.26 -6.41
CA PHE A 19 8.08 -5.66 -6.09
C PHE A 19 8.88 -6.35 -7.19
N GLN A 20 8.50 -6.12 -8.45
CA GLN A 20 9.15 -6.76 -9.59
C GLN A 20 10.61 -6.38 -9.72
N ILE A 21 10.98 -5.16 -9.35
CA ILE A 21 12.38 -4.72 -9.40
C ILE A 21 13.14 -5.01 -8.11
N GLY A 22 12.52 -5.71 -7.17
CA GLY A 22 13.17 -6.08 -5.92
C GLY A 22 13.35 -4.94 -4.93
N ALA A 23 12.53 -3.88 -5.03
CA ALA A 23 12.68 -2.69 -4.19
C ALA A 23 11.80 -2.71 -2.94
N LEU A 24 11.00 -3.74 -2.72
CA LEU A 24 10.16 -3.87 -1.52
C LEU A 24 10.80 -4.81 -0.52
N ARG A 25 10.83 -4.39 0.75
CA ARG A 25 11.45 -5.15 1.83
C ARG A 25 10.42 -5.85 2.71
N ARG A 26 9.35 -5.17 3.10
CA ARG A 26 8.31 -5.75 3.95
C ARG A 26 7.00 -4.99 3.85
N VAL A 27 5.95 -5.62 4.35
CA VAL A 27 4.60 -5.04 4.41
C VAL A 27 4.20 -4.98 5.89
N ASP A 28 3.75 -3.81 6.32
CA ASP A 28 3.23 -3.60 7.66
C ASP A 28 1.73 -3.33 7.59
N LEU A 29 0.95 -4.02 8.41
CA LEU A 29 -0.48 -3.79 8.54
C LEU A 29 -0.74 -3.06 9.85
N LEU A 30 -1.42 -1.91 9.76
CA LEU A 30 -1.68 -1.05 10.90
C LEU A 30 -3.19 -0.83 11.04
N GLU A 31 -3.68 -0.85 12.27
CA GLU A 31 -5.08 -0.52 12.51
C GLU A 31 -5.31 0.94 12.15
N ALA A 32 -6.39 1.19 11.39
CA ALA A 32 -6.67 2.54 10.92
C ALA A 32 -7.09 3.43 12.11
N PRO A 33 -6.52 4.64 12.23
CA PRO A 33 -6.90 5.54 13.31
C PRO A 33 -8.39 5.87 13.26
N PHE A 34 -9.05 5.84 14.42
CA PHE A 34 -10.47 6.19 14.58
C PHE A 34 -11.43 5.31 13.76
N LYS A 35 -10.97 4.18 13.28
CA LYS A 35 -11.80 3.24 12.50
C LYS A 35 -11.57 1.82 13.00
N PRO A 36 -12.20 1.44 14.13
CA PRO A 36 -12.00 0.11 14.70
C PRO A 36 -12.31 -1.00 13.69
N GLY A 37 -11.45 -2.01 13.64
CA GLY A 37 -11.64 -3.14 12.73
C GLY A 37 -11.25 -2.84 11.30
N LYS A 38 -10.75 -1.64 11.00
CA LYS A 38 -10.25 -1.29 9.67
C LYS A 38 -8.73 -1.22 9.71
N TRP A 39 -8.10 -1.40 8.55
CA TRP A 39 -6.65 -1.54 8.47
C TRP A 39 -6.09 -0.66 7.36
N GLU A 40 -4.87 -0.20 7.59
CA GLU A 40 -4.06 0.48 6.57
C GLU A 40 -2.85 -0.37 6.29
N MET A 41 -2.26 -0.18 5.12
CA MET A 41 -1.07 -0.93 4.73
C MET A 41 0.07 0.02 4.42
N MET A 42 1.24 -0.28 4.96
CA MET A 42 2.45 0.46 4.67
C MET A 42 3.48 -0.52 4.12
N LEU A 43 4.12 -0.15 3.03
CA LEU A 43 5.19 -0.94 2.47
C LEU A 43 6.52 -0.24 2.70
N VAL A 44 7.51 -1.03 3.11
CA VAL A 44 8.84 -0.50 3.38
C VAL A 44 9.76 -0.91 2.25
N THR A 45 10.45 0.06 1.68
CA THR A 45 11.39 -0.18 0.58
C THR A 45 12.72 -0.70 1.12
N THR A 46 13.53 -1.22 0.20
CA THR A 46 14.89 -1.67 0.55
C THR A 46 15.78 -0.52 1.01
N GLN A 47 15.40 0.72 0.75
CA GLN A 47 16.12 1.90 1.23
C GLN A 47 15.58 2.42 2.56
N GLY A 48 14.60 1.72 3.15
CA GLY A 48 14.04 2.10 4.43
C GLY A 48 12.92 3.12 4.38
N LYS A 49 12.43 3.47 3.20
CA LYS A 49 11.29 4.39 3.08
C LYS A 49 9.98 3.66 3.39
N GLU A 50 9.13 4.33 4.14
CA GLU A 50 7.81 3.82 4.48
C GLU A 50 6.79 4.51 3.56
N LEU A 51 6.10 3.70 2.75
CA LEU A 51 5.16 4.20 1.75
C LEU A 51 3.77 3.64 2.04
N GLN A 52 2.81 4.52 2.25
CA GLN A 52 1.44 4.10 2.56
C GLN A 52 0.69 3.78 1.28
N VAL A 53 -0.07 2.66 1.30
CA VAL A 53 -0.87 2.25 0.16
C VAL A 53 -2.05 3.21 -0.02
N GLU A 54 -2.26 3.62 -1.25
CA GLU A 54 -3.29 4.58 -1.62
C GLU A 54 -4.27 4.00 -2.63
N THR A 55 -5.45 4.60 -2.70
CA THR A 55 -6.41 4.31 -3.76
C THR A 55 -5.93 4.99 -5.05
N ALA A 56 -6.59 4.67 -6.17
CA ALA A 56 -6.26 5.30 -7.45
C ALA A 56 -6.46 6.82 -7.43
N ARG A 57 -7.22 7.34 -6.46
CA ARG A 57 -7.42 8.79 -6.28
C ARG A 57 -6.35 9.44 -5.43
N GLY A 58 -5.42 8.67 -4.89
CA GLY A 58 -4.36 9.20 -4.05
C GLY A 58 -4.74 9.35 -2.58
N GLU A 59 -5.84 8.74 -2.15
CA GLU A 59 -6.25 8.73 -0.75
C GLU A 59 -5.74 7.46 -0.07
N THR A 60 -5.49 7.52 1.23
CA THR A 60 -5.10 6.33 1.99
C THR A 60 -6.12 5.22 1.78
N LYS A 61 -5.65 4.05 1.37
CA LYS A 61 -6.55 2.90 1.19
C LYS A 61 -6.85 2.27 2.55
N ILE A 62 -8.14 2.07 2.82
CA ILE A 62 -8.61 1.44 4.06
C ILE A 62 -9.11 0.04 3.71
N PHE A 63 -8.60 -0.98 4.41
CA PHE A 63 -9.02 -2.36 4.22
C PHE A 63 -10.07 -2.71 5.28
N SER A 64 -11.14 -3.36 4.85
CA SER A 64 -12.25 -3.70 5.75
C SER A 64 -11.93 -4.86 6.69
N SER A 65 -10.86 -5.62 6.39
CA SER A 65 -10.46 -6.77 7.21
C SER A 65 -8.99 -7.08 6.94
N LEU A 66 -8.39 -7.87 7.85
CA LEU A 66 -7.03 -8.38 7.63
C LEU A 66 -6.97 -9.28 6.40
N GLU A 67 -8.02 -10.04 6.16
CA GLU A 67 -8.07 -10.94 4.98
C GLU A 67 -8.01 -10.14 3.69
N ALA A 68 -8.76 -9.03 3.60
CA ALA A 68 -8.72 -8.17 2.41
C ALA A 68 -7.34 -7.56 2.22
N ALA A 69 -6.69 -7.14 3.31
CA ALA A 69 -5.34 -6.59 3.24
C ALA A 69 -4.33 -7.64 2.79
N ARG A 70 -4.44 -8.87 3.33
CA ARG A 70 -3.56 -9.96 2.96
C ARG A 70 -3.70 -10.31 1.47
N GLN A 71 -4.94 -10.35 0.97
CA GLN A 71 -5.19 -10.63 -0.44
C GLN A 71 -4.57 -9.55 -1.33
N PHE A 72 -4.68 -8.30 -0.93
CA PHE A 72 -4.06 -7.20 -1.68
C PHE A 72 -2.54 -7.37 -1.73
N ALA A 73 -1.92 -7.71 -0.61
CA ALA A 73 -0.48 -7.93 -0.56
C ALA A 73 -0.05 -9.10 -1.44
N GLU A 74 -0.82 -10.19 -1.45
CA GLU A 74 -0.54 -11.34 -2.30
C GLU A 74 -0.65 -10.98 -3.78
N ASP A 75 -1.58 -10.10 -4.14
CA ASP A 75 -1.75 -9.65 -5.53
C ASP A 75 -0.59 -8.78 -6.01
N ILE A 76 0.13 -8.14 -5.10
CA ILE A 76 1.32 -7.37 -5.45
C ILE A 76 2.46 -8.31 -5.83
N GLY A 77 2.56 -9.39 -5.13
CA GLY A 77 3.59 -10.37 -5.34
C GLY A 77 3.57 -11.48 -4.27
#